data_d6e78072904b0dbed343942bd15fd0ea
#
_entry.id   d6e78072904b0dbed343942bd15fd0ea
#
_cell.length_a   1.000
_cell.length_b   1.000
_cell.length_c   1.000
_cell.angle_alpha   90.00
_cell.angle_beta   90.00
_cell.angle_gamma   90.00
#
_symmetry.space_group_name_H-M   'P 1'
#
loop_
_entity.id
_entity.type
_entity.pdbx_description
1 polymer ?
#
loop_
_entity_poly.entity_id
_entity_poly.type
_entity_poly.pdbx_seq_one_letter_code
_entity_poly.pdbx_strand_id
1 'polypeptide(L)'
;MEEQIEDFTEQIEDDSQVEINQLESEINQLENSLKYPMALKSAIGSGLLGYVLTKRFVPNSDVAILGSLASAYLGYNFTRGRDLTNEQKHSINEEIQARKKRLRSLGVEIKADETGVLSAEEIENMDYAKYIFGNDKYGNFMGDPAVGFHAIVFGLPKGGKSIWSMQFADYLANHFGNVLYIASEEGFKGTIKDKIVEWTTNRQNLKFGNFTGYEEIKENIDGYDFVFIDSLDFAKISVEEMEELKAENPNTSFVTIKQVTKDGKFRGSQEYAHNCDIIIEIVDGVANQKGRYNPEAQMLVFEKEIEE
;
A
#
# COMPACT_ATOMS: atom_id res chain seq x y z
N MET A 1 28.70 -30.17 -21.08
CA MET A 1 28.74 -29.04 -20.09
C MET A 1 27.73 -27.95 -20.45
N GLU A 2 27.65 -27.51 -21.71
CA GLU A 2 26.60 -26.56 -22.19
C GLU A 2 25.21 -27.18 -22.10
N GLU A 3 25.00 -28.41 -22.55
CA GLU A 3 23.72 -29.12 -22.47
C GLU A 3 23.21 -29.32 -21.02
N GLN A 4 24.10 -29.51 -20.05
CA GLN A 4 23.76 -29.61 -18.62
C GLN A 4 23.42 -28.24 -17.98
N ILE A 5 23.97 -27.16 -18.53
CA ILE A 5 23.66 -25.80 -18.07
C ILE A 5 22.30 -25.38 -18.65
N GLU A 6 21.97 -25.70 -19.90
CA GLU A 6 20.66 -25.45 -20.51
C GLU A 6 19.55 -26.20 -19.77
N ASP A 7 19.72 -27.50 -19.51
CA ASP A 7 18.74 -28.31 -18.76
C ASP A 7 18.49 -27.77 -17.33
N PHE A 8 19.56 -27.31 -16.65
CA PHE A 8 19.45 -26.71 -15.32
C PHE A 8 18.78 -25.33 -15.35
N THR A 9 18.99 -24.55 -16.39
CA THR A 9 18.37 -23.22 -16.55
C THR A 9 16.87 -23.36 -16.85
N GLU A 10 16.50 -24.30 -17.71
CA GLU A 10 15.09 -24.59 -18.07
C GLU A 10 14.31 -25.09 -16.83
N GLN A 11 14.94 -25.90 -15.98
CA GLN A 11 14.35 -26.40 -14.75
C GLN A 11 14.15 -25.29 -13.71
N ILE A 12 15.08 -24.32 -13.60
CA ILE A 12 14.92 -23.15 -12.71
C ILE A 12 13.80 -22.22 -13.20
N GLU A 13 13.67 -22.03 -14.51
CA GLU A 13 12.60 -21.21 -15.09
C GLU A 13 11.22 -21.85 -14.85
N ASP A 14 11.09 -23.17 -14.99
CA ASP A 14 9.84 -23.89 -14.76
C ASP A 14 9.45 -23.85 -13.26
N ASP A 15 10.40 -24.08 -12.36
CA ASP A 15 10.18 -23.98 -10.91
C ASP A 15 9.77 -22.56 -10.48
N SER A 16 10.36 -21.53 -11.09
CA SER A 16 10.02 -20.13 -10.84
C SER A 16 8.61 -19.79 -11.33
N GLN A 17 8.20 -20.29 -12.49
CA GLN A 17 6.86 -20.08 -13.04
C GLN A 17 5.77 -20.76 -12.21
N VAL A 18 6.05 -21.94 -11.67
CA VAL A 18 5.14 -22.63 -10.74
C VAL A 18 4.97 -21.83 -9.45
N GLU A 19 6.04 -21.27 -8.90
CA GLU A 19 5.97 -20.41 -7.71
C GLU A 19 5.16 -19.13 -7.96
N ILE A 20 5.36 -18.49 -9.11
CA ILE A 20 4.61 -17.30 -9.53
C ILE A 20 3.11 -17.59 -9.57
N ASN A 21 2.70 -18.61 -10.30
CA ASN A 21 1.29 -18.99 -10.44
C ASN A 21 0.64 -19.32 -9.09
N GLN A 22 1.39 -19.95 -8.18
CA GLN A 22 0.93 -20.23 -6.83
C GLN A 22 0.72 -18.97 -6.02
N LEU A 23 1.68 -18.03 -6.03
CA LEU A 23 1.61 -16.77 -5.30
C LEU A 23 0.45 -15.89 -5.77
N GLU A 24 0.22 -15.81 -7.07
CA GLU A 24 -0.93 -15.09 -7.66
C GLU A 24 -2.25 -15.69 -7.21
N SER A 25 -2.38 -17.02 -7.24
CA SER A 25 -3.56 -17.71 -6.74
C SER A 25 -3.82 -17.45 -5.26
N GLU A 26 -2.76 -17.45 -4.44
CA GLU A 26 -2.86 -17.18 -3.00
C GLU A 26 -3.25 -15.73 -2.71
N ILE A 27 -2.70 -14.76 -3.44
CA ILE A 27 -3.07 -13.35 -3.35
C ILE A 27 -4.56 -13.18 -3.68
N ASN A 28 -5.02 -13.72 -4.79
CA ASN A 28 -6.42 -13.65 -5.19
C ASN A 28 -7.37 -14.25 -4.13
N GLN A 29 -6.99 -15.36 -3.49
CA GLN A 29 -7.78 -15.96 -2.43
C GLN A 29 -7.84 -15.07 -1.18
N LEU A 30 -6.71 -14.46 -0.79
CA LEU A 30 -6.64 -13.55 0.35
C LEU A 30 -7.46 -12.27 0.09
N GLU A 31 -7.32 -11.64 -1.07
CA GLU A 31 -8.09 -10.45 -1.46
C GLU A 31 -9.60 -10.77 -1.51
N ASN A 32 -10.00 -11.90 -2.07
CA ASN A 32 -11.38 -12.35 -2.06
C ASN A 32 -11.90 -12.60 -0.65
N SER A 33 -11.06 -13.05 0.29
CA SER A 33 -11.46 -13.22 1.68
C SER A 33 -11.90 -11.92 2.35
N LEU A 34 -11.40 -10.79 1.90
CA LEU A 34 -11.78 -9.46 2.38
C LEU A 34 -13.13 -8.97 1.79
N LYS A 35 -13.49 -9.45 0.60
CA LYS A 35 -14.70 -9.01 -0.14
C LYS A 35 -16.00 -9.72 0.30
N TYR A 36 -15.91 -10.97 0.79
CA TYR A 36 -17.07 -11.81 1.10
C TYR A 36 -17.56 -11.67 2.55
N PRO A 37 -18.82 -12.07 2.87
CA PRO A 37 -19.32 -12.15 4.24
C PRO A 37 -18.39 -12.99 5.14
N MET A 38 -18.24 -12.57 6.38
CA MET A 38 -17.24 -13.09 7.32
C MET A 38 -17.22 -14.62 7.45
N ALA A 39 -18.38 -15.25 7.43
CA ALA A 39 -18.48 -16.71 7.53
C ALA A 39 -17.78 -17.43 6.36
N LEU A 40 -17.95 -16.92 5.14
CA LEU A 40 -17.30 -17.47 3.95
C LEU A 40 -15.82 -17.12 3.91
N LYS A 41 -15.47 -15.87 4.26
CA LYS A 41 -14.09 -15.40 4.38
C LYS A 41 -13.28 -16.25 5.35
N SER A 42 -13.86 -16.53 6.52
CA SER A 42 -13.21 -17.36 7.54
C SER A 42 -13.05 -18.82 7.11
N ALA A 43 -14.02 -19.36 6.38
CA ALA A 43 -13.91 -20.72 5.84
C ALA A 43 -12.74 -20.83 4.85
N ILE A 44 -12.59 -19.84 3.95
CA ILE A 44 -11.50 -19.82 2.97
C ILE A 44 -10.15 -19.63 3.68
N GLY A 45 -10.02 -18.62 4.55
CA GLY A 45 -8.77 -18.32 5.25
C GLY A 45 -8.30 -19.45 6.17
N SER A 46 -9.22 -20.03 6.97
CA SER A 46 -8.86 -21.14 7.87
C SER A 46 -8.59 -22.45 7.13
N GLY A 47 -9.23 -22.67 5.98
CA GLY A 47 -8.92 -23.80 5.11
C GLY A 47 -7.50 -23.72 4.56
N LEU A 48 -7.08 -22.54 4.11
CA LEU A 48 -5.74 -22.29 3.60
C LEU A 48 -4.67 -22.45 4.69
N LEU A 49 -4.88 -21.85 5.86
CA LEU A 49 -4.02 -22.03 7.04
C LEU A 49 -3.94 -23.51 7.47
N GLY A 50 -5.07 -24.21 7.47
CA GLY A 50 -5.12 -25.63 7.80
C GLY A 50 -4.34 -26.48 6.81
N TYR A 51 -4.42 -26.17 5.51
CA TYR A 51 -3.64 -26.87 4.48
C TYR A 51 -2.12 -26.64 4.64
N VAL A 52 -1.70 -25.41 4.83
CA VAL A 52 -0.28 -25.08 5.03
C VAL A 52 0.29 -25.75 6.29
N LEU A 53 -0.44 -25.70 7.40
CA LEU A 53 -0.01 -26.31 8.64
C LEU A 53 0.04 -27.83 8.54
N THR A 54 -0.99 -28.46 7.97
CA THR A 54 -1.00 -29.92 7.83
C THR A 54 0.03 -30.42 6.84
N LYS A 55 0.26 -29.75 5.72
CA LYS A 55 1.30 -30.10 4.74
C LYS A 55 2.71 -30.01 5.32
N ARG A 56 2.94 -29.09 6.26
CA ARG A 56 4.24 -28.94 6.94
C ARG A 56 4.55 -30.11 7.90
N PHE A 57 3.53 -30.70 8.54
CA PHE A 57 3.69 -31.78 9.52
C PHE A 57 3.37 -33.16 8.96
N VAL A 58 2.54 -33.25 7.93
CA VAL A 58 2.11 -34.50 7.28
C VAL A 58 2.15 -34.32 5.77
N PRO A 59 3.20 -34.80 5.10
CA PRO A 59 3.41 -34.61 3.65
C PRO A 59 2.37 -35.29 2.75
N ASN A 60 1.50 -36.16 3.29
CA ASN A 60 0.49 -36.87 2.51
C ASN A 60 -0.65 -35.89 2.09
N SER A 61 -0.87 -35.77 0.78
CA SER A 61 -1.82 -34.81 0.19
C SER A 61 -3.27 -34.99 0.68
N ASP A 62 -3.71 -36.22 0.89
CA ASP A 62 -5.09 -36.50 1.27
C ASP A 62 -5.41 -36.05 2.71
N VAL A 63 -4.46 -36.22 3.61
CA VAL A 63 -4.59 -35.76 4.99
C VAL A 63 -4.53 -34.23 5.08
N ALA A 64 -3.73 -33.60 4.25
CA ALA A 64 -3.65 -32.13 4.18
C ALA A 64 -4.99 -31.51 3.68
N ILE A 65 -5.64 -32.14 2.69
CA ILE A 65 -6.95 -31.71 2.18
C ILE A 65 -8.03 -31.86 3.26
N LEU A 66 -8.08 -32.99 3.97
CA LEU A 66 -9.03 -33.18 5.05
C LEU A 66 -8.80 -32.20 6.20
N GLY A 67 -7.55 -31.92 6.56
CA GLY A 67 -7.21 -30.90 7.55
C GLY A 67 -7.65 -29.49 7.14
N SER A 68 -7.53 -29.16 5.86
CA SER A 68 -7.98 -27.87 5.32
C SER A 68 -9.50 -27.71 5.36
N LEU A 69 -10.25 -28.76 5.02
CA LEU A 69 -11.72 -28.76 5.06
C LEU A 69 -12.25 -28.68 6.50
N ALA A 70 -11.63 -29.40 7.44
CA ALA A 70 -11.99 -29.32 8.85
C ALA A 70 -11.72 -27.92 9.42
N SER A 71 -10.57 -27.32 9.09
CA SER A 71 -10.24 -25.96 9.51
C SER A 71 -11.18 -24.92 8.90
N ALA A 72 -11.53 -25.06 7.62
CA ALA A 72 -12.51 -24.22 6.95
C ALA A 72 -13.89 -24.29 7.62
N TYR A 73 -14.35 -25.49 7.95
CA TYR A 73 -15.64 -25.69 8.63
C TYR A 73 -15.66 -25.11 10.05
N LEU A 74 -14.59 -25.30 10.82
CA LEU A 74 -14.47 -24.72 12.16
C LEU A 74 -14.40 -23.18 12.08
N GLY A 75 -13.62 -22.63 11.15
CA GLY A 75 -13.55 -21.18 10.92
C GLY A 75 -14.90 -20.60 10.53
N TYR A 76 -15.64 -21.25 9.63
CA TYR A 76 -16.98 -20.85 9.23
C TYR A 76 -17.95 -20.80 10.42
N ASN A 77 -17.98 -21.83 11.26
CA ASN A 77 -18.89 -21.89 12.41
C ASN A 77 -18.50 -20.90 13.51
N PHE A 78 -17.20 -20.66 13.72
CA PHE A 78 -16.72 -19.76 14.77
C PHE A 78 -17.02 -18.29 14.46
N THR A 79 -16.96 -17.91 13.19
CA THR A 79 -17.07 -16.51 12.78
C THR A 79 -18.38 -16.17 12.07
N ARG A 80 -19.30 -17.13 12.02
CA ARG A 80 -20.60 -16.93 11.38
C ARG A 80 -21.32 -15.70 11.92
N GLY A 81 -21.52 -14.71 11.04
CA GLY A 81 -22.22 -13.46 11.35
C GLY A 81 -21.38 -12.36 12.01
N ARG A 82 -20.04 -12.51 12.07
CA ARG A 82 -19.13 -11.46 12.53
C ARG A 82 -18.29 -10.91 11.37
N ASP A 83 -18.05 -9.62 11.39
CA ASP A 83 -17.07 -9.00 10.48
C ASP A 83 -15.62 -9.29 10.94
N LEU A 84 -14.66 -9.23 10.00
CA LEU A 84 -13.24 -9.34 10.32
C LEU A 84 -12.84 -8.23 11.30
N THR A 85 -12.12 -8.60 12.37
CA THR A 85 -11.50 -7.62 13.26
C THR A 85 -10.40 -6.87 12.53
N ASN A 86 -10.02 -5.69 13.04
CA ASN A 86 -8.92 -4.92 12.46
C ASN A 86 -7.60 -5.70 12.47
N GLU A 87 -7.34 -6.48 13.53
CA GLU A 87 -6.17 -7.37 13.61
C GLU A 87 -6.17 -8.45 12.53
N GLN A 88 -7.33 -9.06 12.25
CA GLN A 88 -7.45 -10.07 11.20
C GLN A 88 -7.26 -9.47 9.80
N LYS A 89 -7.81 -8.29 9.57
CA LYS A 89 -7.58 -7.54 8.31
C LYS A 89 -6.11 -7.17 8.15
N HIS A 90 -5.48 -6.72 9.22
CA HIS A 90 -4.06 -6.40 9.23
C HIS A 90 -3.21 -7.63 8.87
N SER A 91 -3.44 -8.77 9.55
CA SER A 91 -2.72 -10.01 9.26
C SER A 91 -2.88 -10.48 7.81
N ILE A 92 -4.09 -10.35 7.24
CA ILE A 92 -4.35 -10.70 5.84
C ILE A 92 -3.58 -9.75 4.89
N ASN A 93 -3.58 -8.46 5.19
CA ASN A 93 -2.84 -7.47 4.40
C ASN A 93 -1.33 -7.70 4.47
N GLU A 94 -0.77 -8.02 5.64
CA GLU A 94 0.65 -8.40 5.77
C GLU A 94 0.99 -9.62 4.91
N GLU A 95 0.13 -10.62 4.90
CA GLU A 95 0.32 -11.80 4.06
C GLU A 95 0.26 -11.49 2.58
N ILE A 96 -0.67 -10.63 2.14
CA ILE A 96 -0.76 -10.16 0.75
C ILE A 96 0.53 -9.43 0.36
N GLN A 97 1.00 -8.50 1.19
CA GLN A 97 2.21 -7.73 0.89
C GLN A 97 3.47 -8.62 0.85
N ALA A 98 3.57 -9.59 1.75
CA ALA A 98 4.69 -10.54 1.73
C ALA A 98 4.75 -11.34 0.41
N ARG A 99 3.59 -11.77 -0.11
CA ARG A 99 3.51 -12.50 -1.38
C ARG A 99 3.78 -11.59 -2.58
N LYS A 100 3.26 -10.37 -2.58
CA LYS A 100 3.54 -9.37 -3.63
C LYS A 100 5.03 -9.01 -3.67
N LYS A 101 5.67 -8.88 -2.52
CA LYS A 101 7.13 -8.68 -2.43
C LYS A 101 7.90 -9.86 -3.02
N ARG A 102 7.45 -11.08 -2.78
CA ARG A 102 8.07 -12.28 -3.35
C ARG A 102 7.91 -12.33 -4.88
N LEU A 103 6.72 -12.00 -5.41
CA LEU A 103 6.49 -11.90 -6.86
C LEU A 103 7.45 -10.90 -7.52
N ARG A 104 7.62 -9.71 -6.93
CA ARG A 104 8.60 -8.71 -7.42
C ARG A 104 10.03 -9.26 -7.44
N SER A 105 10.44 -10.02 -6.41
CA SER A 105 11.77 -10.64 -6.37
C SER A 105 11.98 -11.74 -7.43
N LEU A 106 10.90 -12.27 -7.99
CA LEU A 106 10.91 -13.22 -9.09
C LEU A 106 10.80 -12.55 -10.47
N GLY A 107 10.86 -11.20 -10.52
CA GLY A 107 10.83 -10.44 -11.77
C GLY A 107 9.45 -10.30 -12.40
N VAL A 108 8.37 -10.63 -11.65
CA VAL A 108 6.99 -10.43 -12.15
C VAL A 108 6.65 -8.95 -12.05
N GLU A 109 6.63 -8.27 -13.19
CA GLU A 109 5.90 -7.02 -13.31
C GLU A 109 4.41 -7.32 -13.16
N ILE A 110 3.77 -6.76 -12.13
CA ILE A 110 2.31 -6.75 -12.05
C ILE A 110 1.87 -5.74 -13.11
N LYS A 111 1.63 -6.23 -14.32
CA LYS A 111 1.29 -5.39 -15.47
C LYS A 111 -0.04 -4.69 -15.21
N ALA A 112 -0.01 -3.37 -15.23
CA ALA A 112 -1.15 -2.60 -15.67
C ALA A 112 -1.31 -2.86 -17.17
N ASP A 113 -2.51 -3.17 -17.57
CA ASP A 113 -2.88 -3.70 -18.88
C ASP A 113 -2.25 -2.99 -20.09
N GLU A 114 -1.63 -3.74 -21.01
CA GLU A 114 -1.07 -3.24 -22.28
C GLU A 114 -2.13 -3.01 -23.37
N THR A 115 -3.40 -3.28 -23.09
CA THR A 115 -4.47 -3.17 -24.09
C THR A 115 -5.09 -1.79 -24.07
N GLY A 116 -4.80 -0.97 -25.05
CA GLY A 116 -5.33 0.39 -25.16
C GLY A 116 -6.85 0.50 -25.32
N VAL A 117 -7.61 -0.61 -25.44
CA VAL A 117 -9.08 -0.61 -25.58
C VAL A 117 -9.67 -1.85 -24.92
N LEU A 118 -10.51 -1.63 -23.91
CA LEU A 118 -11.26 -2.67 -23.20
C LEU A 118 -12.76 -2.42 -23.34
N SER A 119 -13.59 -3.46 -23.35
CA SER A 119 -15.03 -3.35 -23.23
C SER A 119 -15.44 -2.99 -21.78
N ALA A 120 -16.64 -2.47 -21.61
CA ALA A 120 -17.17 -2.19 -20.27
C ALA A 120 -17.25 -3.46 -19.40
N GLU A 121 -17.57 -4.62 -20.01
CA GLU A 121 -17.63 -5.90 -19.32
C GLU A 121 -16.24 -6.38 -18.86
N GLU A 122 -15.21 -6.18 -19.68
CA GLU A 122 -13.82 -6.48 -19.31
C GLU A 122 -13.37 -5.59 -18.15
N ILE A 123 -13.66 -4.29 -18.19
CA ILE A 123 -13.34 -3.34 -17.11
C ILE A 123 -14.08 -3.70 -15.81
N GLU A 124 -15.36 -4.08 -15.90
CA GLU A 124 -16.17 -4.49 -14.73
C GLU A 124 -15.61 -5.74 -14.05
N ASN A 125 -15.04 -6.66 -14.82
CA ASN A 125 -14.46 -7.90 -14.33
C ASN A 125 -12.96 -7.79 -13.97
N MET A 126 -12.33 -6.62 -14.14
CA MET A 126 -10.93 -6.41 -13.78
C MET A 126 -10.74 -6.38 -12.26
N ASP A 127 -9.83 -7.20 -11.76
CA ASP A 127 -9.40 -7.15 -10.38
C ASP A 127 -8.25 -6.16 -10.23
N TYR A 128 -8.52 -5.02 -9.59
CA TYR A 128 -7.49 -4.06 -9.20
C TYR A 128 -7.02 -4.33 -7.78
N ALA A 129 -5.71 -4.46 -7.61
CA ALA A 129 -5.12 -4.51 -6.28
C ALA A 129 -5.39 -3.20 -5.52
N LYS A 130 -5.94 -3.29 -4.30
CA LYS A 130 -6.32 -2.15 -3.47
C LYS A 130 -5.75 -2.30 -2.07
N TYR A 131 -5.44 -1.18 -1.44
CA TYR A 131 -5.22 -1.14 0.00
C TYR A 131 -6.57 -1.10 0.70
N ILE A 132 -6.86 -2.12 1.52
CA ILE A 132 -8.10 -2.19 2.29
C ILE A 132 -7.84 -1.63 3.68
N PHE A 133 -8.10 -0.35 3.87
CA PHE A 133 -7.86 0.32 5.16
C PHE A 133 -8.90 -0.05 6.22
N GLY A 134 -10.07 -0.51 5.80
CA GLY A 134 -11.11 -0.94 6.74
C GLY A 134 -11.96 0.22 7.26
N ASN A 135 -12.43 0.12 8.50
CA ASN A 135 -13.35 1.08 9.12
C ASN A 135 -12.68 1.91 10.24
N ASP A 136 -11.36 2.08 10.18
CA ASP A 136 -10.65 2.99 11.07
C ASP A 136 -10.68 4.43 10.55
N LYS A 137 -9.99 5.34 11.25
CA LYS A 137 -9.97 6.76 10.87
C LYS A 137 -9.42 6.99 9.46
N TYR A 138 -8.40 6.21 9.03
CA TYR A 138 -7.83 6.35 7.71
C TYR A 138 -8.68 5.70 6.63
N GLY A 139 -9.32 4.55 6.90
CA GLY A 139 -10.27 3.94 5.99
C GLY A 139 -11.50 4.82 5.76
N ASN A 140 -12.04 5.42 6.82
CA ASN A 140 -13.13 6.37 6.74
C ASN A 140 -12.75 7.66 5.99
N PHE A 141 -11.49 8.05 6.03
CA PHE A 141 -10.99 9.24 5.36
C PHE A 141 -10.52 8.96 3.92
N MET A 142 -9.67 7.96 3.72
CA MET A 142 -9.03 7.66 2.43
C MET A 142 -9.91 6.80 1.51
N GLY A 143 -10.80 5.98 2.04
CA GLY A 143 -11.42 4.88 1.33
C GLY A 143 -10.42 3.74 1.07
N ASP A 144 -10.66 2.95 0.04
CA ASP A 144 -9.80 1.83 -0.37
C ASP A 144 -9.10 2.15 -1.70
N PRO A 145 -7.98 2.90 -1.69
CA PRO A 145 -7.31 3.29 -2.91
C PRO A 145 -6.58 2.12 -3.58
N ALA A 146 -6.45 2.19 -4.89
CA ALA A 146 -5.66 1.24 -5.67
C ALA A 146 -4.17 1.30 -5.25
N VAL A 147 -3.46 0.17 -5.41
CA VAL A 147 -2.00 0.14 -5.30
C VAL A 147 -1.41 1.08 -6.34
N GLY A 148 -0.35 1.80 -5.97
CA GLY A 148 0.24 2.81 -6.84
C GLY A 148 -0.54 4.14 -6.89
N PHE A 149 -1.44 4.40 -5.91
CA PHE A 149 -2.14 5.69 -5.84
C PHE A 149 -1.19 6.86 -5.69
N HIS A 150 -1.58 8.00 -6.25
CA HIS A 150 -0.91 9.26 -6.02
C HIS A 150 -1.81 10.23 -5.24
N ALA A 151 -1.32 10.66 -4.07
CA ALA A 151 -1.98 11.64 -3.23
C ALA A 151 -1.18 12.94 -3.16
N ILE A 152 -1.89 14.07 -3.15
CA ILE A 152 -1.30 15.37 -2.86
C ILE A 152 -1.89 15.96 -1.58
N VAL A 153 -1.02 16.38 -0.68
CA VAL A 153 -1.37 17.09 0.57
C VAL A 153 -0.94 18.54 0.44
N PHE A 154 -1.87 19.44 0.57
CA PHE A 154 -1.57 20.87 0.43
C PHE A 154 -2.29 21.72 1.48
N GLY A 155 -1.87 22.97 1.62
CA GLY A 155 -2.43 23.94 2.56
C GLY A 155 -1.41 25.00 2.94
N LEU A 156 -1.83 25.96 3.75
CA LEU A 156 -0.97 27.04 4.21
C LEU A 156 0.22 26.53 5.05
N PRO A 157 1.34 27.27 5.10
CA PRO A 157 2.43 26.97 6.01
C PRO A 157 1.92 26.84 7.46
N LYS A 158 2.46 25.87 8.20
CA LYS A 158 2.10 25.58 9.62
C LYS A 158 0.67 25.07 9.83
N GLY A 159 -0.06 24.71 8.78
CA GLY A 159 -1.42 24.15 8.90
C GLY A 159 -1.49 22.69 9.33
N GLY A 160 -0.37 21.99 9.54
CA GLY A 160 -0.35 20.58 9.98
C GLY A 160 -0.04 19.55 8.89
N LYS A 161 0.30 19.97 7.66
CA LYS A 161 0.60 19.05 6.52
C LYS A 161 1.61 17.96 6.88
N SER A 162 2.81 18.36 7.32
CA SER A 162 3.88 17.40 7.66
C SER A 162 3.50 16.48 8.83
N ILE A 163 2.70 16.98 9.80
CA ILE A 163 2.22 16.16 10.92
C ILE A 163 1.24 15.11 10.42
N TRP A 164 0.23 15.51 9.65
CA TRP A 164 -0.72 14.58 9.04
C TRP A 164 0.00 13.54 8.18
N SER A 165 0.94 13.99 7.34
CA SER A 165 1.70 13.12 6.46
C SER A 165 2.58 12.12 7.23
N MET A 166 3.19 12.53 8.36
CA MET A 166 3.96 11.62 9.21
C MET A 166 3.07 10.60 9.93
N GLN A 167 1.92 11.00 10.45
CA GLN A 167 0.96 10.07 11.04
C GLN A 167 0.45 9.07 10.01
N PHE A 168 0.17 9.51 8.78
CA PHE A 168 -0.27 8.62 7.71
C PHE A 168 0.86 7.70 7.25
N ALA A 169 2.09 8.19 7.15
CA ALA A 169 3.28 7.38 6.86
C ALA A 169 3.50 6.30 7.94
N ASP A 170 3.35 6.65 9.21
CA ASP A 170 3.43 5.70 10.33
C ASP A 170 2.32 4.65 10.26
N TYR A 171 1.10 5.06 9.96
CA TYR A 171 -0.03 4.15 9.77
C TYR A 171 0.25 3.16 8.62
N LEU A 172 0.71 3.63 7.46
CA LEU A 172 1.05 2.77 6.33
C LEU A 172 2.20 1.81 6.66
N ALA A 173 3.21 2.28 7.39
CA ALA A 173 4.33 1.47 7.82
C ALA A 173 3.94 0.37 8.83
N ASN A 174 2.92 0.64 9.65
CA ASN A 174 2.40 -0.33 10.61
C ASN A 174 1.46 -1.37 9.99
N HIS A 175 0.79 -1.04 8.87
CA HIS A 175 -0.31 -1.86 8.35
C HIS A 175 -0.07 -2.45 6.95
N PHE A 176 0.79 -1.83 6.11
CA PHE A 176 0.82 -2.18 4.69
C PHE A 176 2.19 -2.45 4.11
N GLY A 177 3.27 -1.81 4.58
CA GLY A 177 4.58 -2.08 4.01
C GLY A 177 5.66 -1.06 4.32
N ASN A 178 6.70 -1.04 3.49
CA ASN A 178 7.85 -0.17 3.67
C ASN A 178 7.55 1.25 3.21
N VAL A 179 7.85 2.22 4.05
CA VAL A 179 7.62 3.63 3.80
C VAL A 179 8.94 4.40 3.80
N LEU A 180 9.18 5.20 2.77
CA LEU A 180 10.23 6.21 2.73
C LEU A 180 9.61 7.61 2.85
N TYR A 181 9.99 8.35 3.88
CA TYR A 181 9.61 9.75 4.06
C TYR A 181 10.79 10.66 3.71
N ILE A 182 10.69 11.36 2.58
CA ILE A 182 11.73 12.27 2.09
C ILE A 182 11.45 13.66 2.66
N ALA A 183 12.29 14.08 3.64
CA ALA A 183 12.17 15.34 4.35
C ALA A 183 13.05 16.43 3.70
N SER A 184 12.78 16.77 2.45
CA SER A 184 13.60 17.71 1.66
C SER A 184 13.57 19.14 2.22
N GLU A 185 12.48 19.56 2.88
CA GLU A 185 12.33 20.89 3.46
C GLU A 185 13.10 21.04 4.78
N GLU A 186 12.96 20.10 5.70
CA GLU A 186 13.57 20.19 7.03
C GLU A 186 14.94 19.52 7.11
N GLY A 187 15.17 18.47 6.30
CA GLY A 187 16.33 17.60 6.42
C GLY A 187 16.40 16.92 7.80
N PHE A 188 17.58 16.45 8.19
CA PHE A 188 17.79 15.80 9.50
C PHE A 188 18.11 16.77 10.63
N LYS A 189 17.24 17.76 10.85
CA LYS A 189 17.35 18.76 11.93
C LYS A 189 16.58 18.32 13.18
N GLY A 190 16.74 19.06 14.28
CA GLY A 190 16.06 18.78 15.54
C GLY A 190 14.53 18.73 15.42
N THR A 191 13.96 19.61 14.62
CA THR A 191 12.52 19.68 14.39
C THR A 191 11.92 18.41 13.79
N ILE A 192 12.64 17.74 12.86
CA ILE A 192 12.17 16.46 12.30
C ILE A 192 12.23 15.36 13.37
N LYS A 193 13.30 15.35 14.21
CA LYS A 193 13.42 14.41 15.31
C LYS A 193 12.26 14.53 16.29
N ASP A 194 11.90 15.75 16.67
CA ASP A 194 10.81 16.00 17.61
C ASP A 194 9.47 15.50 17.04
N LYS A 195 9.21 15.76 15.78
CA LYS A 195 8.02 15.25 15.06
C LYS A 195 8.00 13.71 15.01
N ILE A 196 9.13 13.07 14.70
CA ILE A 196 9.22 11.61 14.67
C ILE A 196 8.91 11.02 16.04
N VAL A 197 9.47 11.58 17.12
CA VAL A 197 9.23 11.10 18.47
C VAL A 197 7.78 11.28 18.89
N GLU A 198 7.18 12.37 18.49
CA GLU A 198 5.81 12.73 18.92
C GLU A 198 4.73 12.03 18.10
N TRP A 199 4.94 11.82 16.79
CA TRP A 199 3.88 11.46 15.85
C TRP A 199 4.08 10.13 15.15
N THR A 200 5.15 9.37 15.43
CA THR A 200 5.39 8.05 14.84
C THR A 200 5.74 6.99 15.86
N THR A 201 5.33 5.76 15.60
CA THR A 201 5.58 4.58 16.44
C THR A 201 6.44 3.54 15.74
N ASN A 202 6.30 3.37 14.43
CA ASN A 202 7.06 2.39 13.66
C ASN A 202 8.53 2.81 13.51
N ARG A 203 9.45 1.89 13.82
CA ARG A 203 10.90 2.12 13.73
C ARG A 203 11.60 1.19 12.73
N GLN A 204 10.87 0.25 12.16
CA GLN A 204 11.41 -0.75 11.25
C GLN A 204 11.09 -0.42 9.80
N ASN A 205 9.83 -0.22 9.48
CA ASN A 205 9.34 -0.06 8.11
C ASN A 205 9.22 1.41 7.68
N LEU A 206 9.29 2.38 8.61
CA LEU A 206 9.32 3.80 8.31
C LEU A 206 10.76 4.32 8.30
N LYS A 207 11.23 4.71 7.13
CA LYS A 207 12.57 5.28 6.91
C LYS A 207 12.46 6.73 6.49
N PHE A 208 13.50 7.51 6.80
CA PHE A 208 13.59 8.92 6.44
C PHE A 208 14.77 9.16 5.54
N GLY A 209 14.55 9.92 4.46
CA GLY A 209 15.56 10.38 3.52
C GLY A 209 15.66 11.91 3.51
N ASN A 210 16.82 12.43 3.11
CA ASN A 210 17.02 13.85 2.88
C ASN A 210 17.59 14.03 1.47
N PHE A 211 16.73 13.84 0.48
CA PHE A 211 17.08 13.83 -0.94
C PHE A 211 16.51 15.06 -1.62
N THR A 212 17.23 15.58 -2.64
CA THR A 212 16.81 16.70 -3.47
C THR A 212 17.18 16.46 -4.91
N GLY A 213 16.25 16.71 -5.83
CA GLY A 213 16.42 16.46 -7.25
C GLY A 213 15.94 15.07 -7.65
N TYR A 214 15.53 14.99 -8.90
CA TYR A 214 14.93 13.81 -9.50
C TYR A 214 15.82 12.57 -9.42
N GLU A 215 17.08 12.67 -9.86
CA GLU A 215 18.00 11.52 -9.92
C GLU A 215 18.27 10.91 -8.53
N GLU A 216 18.52 11.76 -7.53
CA GLU A 216 18.81 11.29 -6.18
C GLU A 216 17.59 10.58 -5.58
N ILE A 217 16.38 11.07 -5.84
CA ILE A 217 15.15 10.44 -5.37
C ILE A 217 14.91 9.13 -6.11
N LYS A 218 15.03 9.10 -7.44
CA LYS A 218 14.87 7.93 -8.28
C LYS A 218 15.77 6.77 -7.84
N GLU A 219 17.03 7.04 -7.54
CA GLU A 219 18.01 6.04 -7.08
C GLU A 219 17.68 5.43 -5.71
N ASN A 220 16.87 6.10 -4.89
CA ASN A 220 16.65 5.71 -3.49
C ASN A 220 15.23 5.23 -3.16
N ILE A 221 14.32 5.18 -4.12
CA ILE A 221 12.91 4.79 -3.86
C ILE A 221 12.63 3.30 -4.10
N ASP A 222 13.56 2.58 -4.69
CA ASP A 222 13.39 1.15 -4.96
C ASP A 222 13.16 0.34 -3.68
N GLY A 223 12.23 -0.60 -3.72
CA GLY A 223 11.86 -1.46 -2.59
C GLY A 223 10.94 -0.82 -1.54
N TYR A 224 10.45 0.40 -1.78
CA TYR A 224 9.43 1.02 -0.93
C TYR A 224 8.04 0.93 -1.56
N ASP A 225 7.06 0.54 -0.75
CA ASP A 225 5.66 0.46 -1.14
C ASP A 225 5.01 1.86 -1.15
N PHE A 226 5.52 2.76 -0.29
CA PHE A 226 5.03 4.14 -0.16
C PHE A 226 6.19 5.12 -0.08
N VAL A 227 6.10 6.21 -0.86
CA VAL A 227 7.08 7.29 -0.86
C VAL A 227 6.40 8.62 -0.57
N PHE A 228 6.80 9.27 0.51
CA PHE A 228 6.38 10.62 0.89
C PHE A 228 7.44 11.63 0.48
N ILE A 229 7.04 12.76 -0.13
CA ILE A 229 7.95 13.83 -0.53
C ILE A 229 7.51 15.14 0.12
N ASP A 230 8.19 15.54 1.18
CA ASP A 230 7.91 16.76 1.96
C ASP A 230 9.05 17.78 1.85
N SER A 231 8.92 18.75 0.99
CA SER A 231 7.85 19.04 0.03
C SER A 231 8.39 19.04 -1.40
N LEU A 232 7.50 18.91 -2.39
CA LEU A 232 7.85 18.98 -3.82
C LEU A 232 8.64 20.24 -4.18
N ASP A 233 8.30 21.38 -3.56
CA ASP A 233 8.97 22.68 -3.81
C ASP A 233 10.45 22.64 -3.40
N PHE A 234 10.80 21.94 -2.33
CA PHE A 234 12.18 21.77 -1.85
C PHE A 234 12.89 20.60 -2.51
N ALA A 235 12.17 19.52 -2.83
CA ALA A 235 12.68 18.39 -3.58
C ALA A 235 13.06 18.75 -5.01
N LYS A 236 12.53 19.85 -5.54
CA LYS A 236 12.78 20.37 -6.92
C LYS A 236 12.44 19.34 -7.99
N ILE A 237 11.32 18.67 -7.86
CA ILE A 237 10.78 17.74 -8.85
C ILE A 237 9.72 18.46 -9.67
N SER A 238 9.83 18.40 -11.00
CA SER A 238 8.82 18.90 -11.92
C SER A 238 7.60 17.97 -12.02
N VAL A 239 6.54 18.40 -12.70
CA VAL A 239 5.36 17.57 -12.96
C VAL A 239 5.74 16.37 -13.83
N GLU A 240 6.54 16.62 -14.86
CA GLU A 240 6.99 15.61 -15.82
C GLU A 240 7.86 14.54 -15.14
N GLU A 241 8.81 14.96 -14.29
CA GLU A 241 9.65 14.05 -13.50
C GLU A 241 8.83 13.23 -12.50
N MET A 242 7.79 13.81 -11.91
CA MET A 242 6.89 13.06 -11.02
C MET A 242 6.08 12.01 -11.78
N GLU A 243 5.60 12.33 -12.99
CA GLU A 243 4.92 11.36 -13.85
C GLU A 243 5.86 10.22 -14.29
N GLU A 244 7.13 10.53 -14.56
CA GLU A 244 8.15 9.53 -14.88
C GLU A 244 8.41 8.60 -13.68
N LEU A 245 8.58 9.14 -12.46
CA LEU A 245 8.74 8.34 -11.24
C LEU A 245 7.56 7.38 -11.04
N LYS A 246 6.33 7.83 -11.27
CA LYS A 246 5.13 7.01 -11.16
C LYS A 246 5.09 5.92 -12.23
N ALA A 247 5.43 6.26 -13.47
CA ALA A 247 5.42 5.30 -14.59
C ALA A 247 6.46 4.19 -14.40
N GLU A 248 7.62 4.52 -13.88
CA GLU A 248 8.68 3.55 -13.59
C GLU A 248 8.41 2.72 -12.32
N ASN A 249 7.55 3.21 -11.41
CA ASN A 249 7.23 2.56 -10.15
C ASN A 249 5.71 2.39 -9.98
N PRO A 250 5.02 1.63 -10.85
CA PRO A 250 3.56 1.57 -10.89
C PRO A 250 2.92 0.98 -9.63
N ASN A 251 3.67 0.24 -8.84
CA ASN A 251 3.21 -0.37 -7.58
C ASN A 251 3.56 0.46 -6.34
N THR A 252 4.36 1.52 -6.49
CA THR A 252 4.70 2.43 -5.40
C THR A 252 3.68 3.55 -5.32
N SER A 253 3.07 3.72 -4.16
CA SER A 253 2.15 4.83 -3.91
C SER A 253 2.91 6.08 -3.47
N PHE A 254 2.62 7.21 -4.09
CA PHE A 254 3.27 8.47 -3.79
C PHE A 254 2.34 9.41 -3.01
N VAL A 255 2.85 9.98 -1.93
CA VAL A 255 2.18 11.05 -1.17
C VAL A 255 3.06 12.28 -1.22
N THR A 256 2.64 13.27 -1.98
CA THR A 256 3.41 14.50 -2.20
C THR A 256 2.84 15.65 -1.40
N ILE A 257 3.71 16.44 -0.78
CA ILE A 257 3.32 17.58 0.03
C ILE A 257 3.67 18.86 -0.72
N LYS A 258 2.73 19.79 -0.80
CA LYS A 258 2.90 21.06 -1.50
C LYS A 258 2.42 22.24 -0.67
N GLN A 259 3.18 23.34 -0.76
CA GLN A 259 2.77 24.61 -0.13
C GLN A 259 1.86 25.40 -1.07
N VAL A 260 0.91 26.14 -0.49
CA VAL A 260 0.10 27.11 -1.21
C VAL A 260 0.47 28.53 -0.80
N THR A 261 0.17 29.48 -1.67
CA THR A 261 0.28 30.92 -1.35
C THR A 261 -0.83 31.33 -0.39
N LYS A 262 -0.70 32.53 0.20
CA LYS A 262 -1.73 33.10 1.08
C LYS A 262 -3.11 33.21 0.43
N ASP A 263 -3.16 33.29 -0.89
CA ASP A 263 -4.41 33.37 -1.67
C ASP A 263 -4.97 31.95 -2.01
N GLY A 264 -4.45 30.87 -1.39
CA GLY A 264 -4.90 29.52 -1.60
C GLY A 264 -4.47 28.89 -2.93
N LYS A 265 -3.61 29.57 -3.72
CA LYS A 265 -3.10 29.04 -4.98
C LYS A 265 -1.86 28.20 -4.75
N PHE A 266 -1.71 27.13 -5.51
CA PHE A 266 -0.48 26.34 -5.51
C PHE A 266 0.73 27.21 -5.84
N ARG A 267 1.85 26.96 -5.19
CA ARG A 267 3.15 27.47 -5.67
C ARG A 267 3.53 26.65 -6.90
N GLY A 268 3.59 27.28 -8.08
CA GLY A 268 3.81 26.60 -9.35
C GLY A 268 2.53 26.11 -10.01
N SER A 269 2.61 24.99 -10.77
CA SER A 269 1.50 24.51 -11.59
C SER A 269 0.39 23.86 -10.77
N GLN A 270 -0.87 24.09 -11.16
CA GLN A 270 -2.04 23.36 -10.65
C GLN A 270 -2.11 21.94 -11.22
N GLU A 271 -1.33 21.61 -12.23
CA GLU A 271 -1.29 20.29 -12.88
C GLU A 271 -0.95 19.17 -11.92
N TYR A 272 -0.13 19.43 -10.86
CA TYR A 272 0.13 18.44 -9.82
C TYR A 272 -1.15 17.86 -9.21
N ALA A 273 -2.16 18.69 -8.97
CA ALA A 273 -3.42 18.22 -8.39
C ALA A 273 -4.30 17.46 -9.40
N HIS A 274 -4.20 17.80 -10.68
CA HIS A 274 -4.98 17.11 -11.72
C HIS A 274 -4.55 15.67 -11.92
N ASN A 275 -3.28 15.37 -11.70
CA ASN A 275 -2.69 14.05 -11.90
C ASN A 275 -2.72 13.18 -10.63
N CYS A 276 -3.44 13.62 -9.57
CA CYS A 276 -3.58 12.88 -8.33
C CYS A 276 -4.92 12.16 -8.24
N ASP A 277 -4.90 10.97 -7.63
CA ASP A 277 -6.12 10.21 -7.32
C ASP A 277 -6.78 10.75 -6.05
N ILE A 278 -5.97 11.23 -5.12
CA ILE A 278 -6.39 11.71 -3.81
C ILE A 278 -5.84 13.12 -3.61
N ILE A 279 -6.74 14.05 -3.28
CA ILE A 279 -6.41 15.45 -3.03
C ILE A 279 -6.80 15.78 -1.60
N ILE A 280 -5.83 16.17 -0.77
CA ILE A 280 -6.03 16.44 0.64
C ILE A 280 -5.65 17.90 0.92
N GLU A 281 -6.66 18.69 1.25
CA GLU A 281 -6.47 20.07 1.69
C GLU A 281 -6.48 20.16 3.20
N ILE A 282 -5.42 20.73 3.78
CA ILE A 282 -5.36 20.95 5.23
C ILE A 282 -5.59 22.42 5.54
N VAL A 283 -6.68 22.69 6.25
CA VAL A 283 -7.12 24.00 6.69
C VAL A 283 -7.39 23.96 8.20
N ASP A 284 -6.73 24.82 8.94
CA ASP A 284 -6.93 25.01 10.40
C ASP A 284 -6.90 23.69 11.19
N GLY A 285 -6.00 22.78 10.84
CA GLY A 285 -5.85 21.50 11.52
C GLY A 285 -6.88 20.43 11.14
N VAL A 286 -7.67 20.69 10.10
CA VAL A 286 -8.61 19.72 9.51
C VAL A 286 -8.11 19.30 8.13
N ALA A 287 -7.95 18.01 7.92
CA ALA A 287 -7.70 17.43 6.60
C ALA A 287 -9.04 17.19 5.91
N ASN A 288 -9.17 17.70 4.67
CA ASN A 288 -10.36 17.59 3.83
C ASN A 288 -9.99 16.81 2.57
N GLN A 289 -10.62 15.68 2.35
CA GLN A 289 -10.42 14.84 1.17
C GLN A 289 -11.29 15.34 0.00
N LYS A 290 -10.67 15.53 -1.17
CA LYS A 290 -11.32 16.01 -2.41
C LYS A 290 -11.04 15.10 -3.61
N GLY A 291 -10.53 13.89 -3.37
CA GLY A 291 -10.12 12.97 -4.42
C GLY A 291 -11.24 12.04 -4.90
N ARG A 292 -10.80 10.97 -5.59
CA ARG A 292 -11.73 10.05 -6.29
C ARG A 292 -12.34 8.98 -5.37
N TYR A 293 -11.70 8.65 -4.23
CA TYR A 293 -12.09 7.48 -3.42
C TYR A 293 -13.12 7.79 -2.35
N ASN A 294 -12.97 8.87 -1.61
CA ASN A 294 -13.92 9.26 -0.56
C ASN A 294 -14.03 10.79 -0.48
N PRO A 295 -14.59 11.45 -1.50
CA PRO A 295 -14.73 12.90 -1.53
C PRO A 295 -15.58 13.40 -0.35
N GLU A 296 -15.23 14.58 0.19
CA GLU A 296 -15.88 15.25 1.32
C GLU A 296 -15.59 14.65 2.71
N ALA A 297 -14.79 13.58 2.81
CA ALA A 297 -14.34 13.07 4.10
C ALA A 297 -13.44 14.09 4.80
N GLN A 298 -13.58 14.17 6.11
CA GLN A 298 -12.80 15.07 6.98
C GLN A 298 -12.20 14.31 8.15
N MET A 299 -10.98 14.71 8.58
CA MET A 299 -10.38 14.21 9.80
C MET A 299 -9.54 15.29 10.49
N LEU A 300 -9.45 15.23 11.82
CA LEU A 300 -8.59 16.11 12.60
C LEU A 300 -7.12 15.68 12.50
N VAL A 301 -6.22 16.65 12.32
CA VAL A 301 -4.78 16.41 12.19
C VAL A 301 -4.14 16.18 13.56
N PHE A 302 -4.60 16.89 14.59
CA PHE A 302 -3.95 16.94 15.91
C PHE A 302 -4.63 16.06 16.96
N GLU A 303 -5.55 15.18 16.57
CA GLU A 303 -6.08 14.16 17.48
C GLU A 303 -5.00 13.11 17.74
N LYS A 304 -4.61 12.99 19.02
CA LYS A 304 -3.90 11.81 19.52
C LYS A 304 -4.96 10.81 19.97
N GLU A 305 -4.86 9.57 19.53
CA GLU A 305 -5.63 8.49 20.14
C GLU A 305 -5.20 8.43 21.62
N ILE A 306 -6.13 8.67 22.52
CA ILE A 306 -5.92 8.43 23.95
C ILE A 306 -6.03 6.91 24.09
N GLU A 307 -4.89 6.23 24.28
CA GLU A 307 -4.89 4.83 24.70
C GLU A 307 -5.62 4.77 26.04
N GLU A 308 -6.79 4.11 26.05
CA GLU A 308 -7.53 3.77 27.26
C GLU A 308 -6.89 2.59 28.00
#